data_d262de705a404bd67d4e6971a062280b
#
_entry.id   d262de705a404bd67d4e6971a062280b
#
_cell.length_a   1.000
_cell.length_b   1.000
_cell.length_c   1.000
_cell.angle_alpha   90.00
_cell.angle_beta   90.00
_cell.angle_gamma   90.00
#
_symmetry.space_group_name_H-M   'P 1'
#
loop_
_entity.id
_entity.type
_entity.pdbx_description
1 polymer ?
#
loop_
_entity_poly.entity_id
_entity_poly.type
_entity_poly.pdbx_seq_one_letter_code
_entity_poly.pdbx_strand_id
1 'polypeptide(L)' 'MARPQMLKLPEVLEEIGMSRAAFYRMRARGQAPRLRKLPNGQVRISRADLDAWWERCEQQAA' A
#
# COMPACT_ATOMS: atom_id res chain seq x y z
N MET A 1 -19.92 14.85 -0.88
CA MET A 1 -19.14 13.99 0.02
C MET A 1 -17.95 13.42 -0.76
N ALA A 2 -16.74 13.65 -0.27
CA ALA A 2 -15.55 13.20 -0.99
C ALA A 2 -15.38 11.68 -0.83
N ARG A 3 -15.11 11.01 -1.93
CA ARG A 3 -14.76 9.59 -1.89
C ARG A 3 -13.32 9.44 -1.41
N PRO A 4 -12.98 8.37 -0.66
CA PRO A 4 -11.58 8.10 -0.35
C PRO A 4 -10.78 7.95 -1.64
N GLN A 5 -9.61 8.52 -1.67
CA GLN A 5 -8.73 8.34 -2.82
C GLN A 5 -8.16 6.92 -2.80
N MET A 6 -8.43 6.18 -3.85
CA MET A 6 -7.96 4.80 -3.99
C MET A 6 -6.87 4.76 -5.06
N LEU A 7 -5.72 4.25 -4.68
CA LEU A 7 -4.56 4.17 -5.56
C LEU A 7 -4.44 2.77 -6.15
N LYS A 8 -4.05 2.71 -7.41
CA LYS A 8 -3.73 1.44 -8.05
C LYS A 8 -2.37 0.96 -7.59
N LEU A 9 -2.17 -0.35 -7.58
CA LEU A 9 -0.89 -0.90 -7.13
C LEU A 9 0.32 -0.32 -7.87
N PRO A 10 0.31 -0.19 -9.21
CA PRO A 10 1.46 0.43 -9.88
C PRO A 10 1.77 1.83 -9.40
N GLU A 11 0.74 2.62 -9.09
CA GLU A 11 0.93 3.97 -8.56
C GLU A 11 1.60 3.95 -7.18
N VAL A 12 1.17 3.03 -6.34
CA VAL A 12 1.76 2.87 -5.00
C VAL A 12 3.22 2.42 -5.11
N LEU A 13 3.50 1.43 -5.96
CA LEU A 13 4.86 0.94 -6.15
C LEU A 13 5.81 2.04 -6.60
N GLU A 14 5.36 2.89 -7.53
CA GLU A 14 6.15 4.01 -7.99
C GLU A 14 6.41 5.01 -6.88
N GLU A 15 5.38 5.31 -6.09
CA GLU A 15 5.51 6.27 -5.00
C GLU A 15 6.48 5.82 -3.93
N ILE A 16 6.45 4.54 -3.57
CA ILE A 16 7.33 4.01 -2.53
C ILE A 16 8.66 3.49 -3.09
N GLY A 17 8.84 3.52 -4.42
CA GLY A 17 10.08 3.11 -5.05
C GLY A 17 10.40 1.64 -4.92
N MET A 18 9.39 0.77 -5.04
CA MET A 18 9.55 -0.65 -4.75
C MET A 18 9.06 -1.48 -5.94
N SER A 19 9.73 -2.62 -6.19
CA SER A 19 9.25 -3.56 -7.20
C SER A 19 8.04 -4.34 -6.70
N ARG A 20 7.28 -4.88 -7.64
CA ARG A 20 6.12 -5.69 -7.30
C ARG A 20 6.53 -6.90 -6.44
N ALA A 21 7.61 -7.57 -6.81
CA ALA A 21 8.08 -8.74 -6.06
C ALA A 21 8.46 -8.38 -4.62
N ALA A 22 9.16 -7.25 -4.45
CA ALA A 22 9.55 -6.79 -3.11
C ALA A 22 8.32 -6.44 -2.28
N PHE A 23 7.32 -5.81 -2.91
CA PHE A 23 6.07 -5.46 -2.23
C PHE A 23 5.35 -6.72 -1.73
N TYR A 24 5.22 -7.74 -2.57
CA TYR A 24 4.54 -8.97 -2.16
C TYR A 24 5.29 -9.74 -1.09
N ARG A 25 6.63 -9.70 -1.10
CA ARG A 25 7.41 -10.28 -0.01
C ARG A 25 7.15 -9.54 1.31
N MET A 26 7.08 -8.21 1.25
CA MET A 26 6.76 -7.39 2.42
C MET A 26 5.35 -7.70 2.93
N ARG A 27 4.40 -7.86 2.00
CA ARG A 27 3.04 -8.20 2.36
C ARG A 27 2.96 -9.57 3.05
N ALA A 28 3.74 -10.54 2.58
CA ALA A 28 3.77 -11.87 3.17
C ALA A 28 4.25 -11.84 4.64
N ARG A 29 5.05 -10.83 4.98
CA ARG A 29 5.52 -10.63 6.35
C ARG A 29 4.53 -9.81 7.20
N GLY A 30 3.42 -9.39 6.62
CA GLY A 30 2.44 -8.56 7.31
C GLY A 30 2.89 -7.11 7.51
N GLN A 31 3.84 -6.64 6.72
CA GLN A 31 4.43 -5.31 6.89
C GLN A 31 4.02 -4.31 5.81
N ALA A 32 3.18 -4.73 4.86
CA ALA A 32 2.73 -3.87 3.77
C ALA A 32 1.54 -3.00 4.20
N PRO A 33 1.25 -1.90 3.45
CA PRO A 33 0.02 -1.16 3.68
C PRO A 33 -1.21 -2.05 3.50
N ARG A 34 -2.28 -1.71 4.18
CA ARG A 34 -3.53 -2.42 4.02
C ARG A 34 -4.02 -2.26 2.58
N LEU A 35 -4.32 -3.36 1.91
CA LEU A 35 -4.86 -3.29 0.56
C LEU A 35 -6.23 -3.94 0.49
N ARG A 36 -6.98 -3.52 -0.52
CA ARG A 36 -8.33 -4.01 -0.75
C ARG A 36 -8.37 -4.68 -2.10
N LYS A 37 -8.94 -5.88 -2.14
CA LYS A 37 -9.08 -6.63 -3.39
C LYS A 37 -10.47 -6.41 -3.96
N LEU A 38 -10.53 -5.96 -5.21
CA LEU A 38 -11.79 -5.76 -5.89
C LEU A 38 -12.34 -7.09 -6.41
N PRO A 39 -13.66 -7.15 -6.70
CA PRO A 39 -14.25 -8.38 -7.25
C PRO A 39 -13.60 -8.86 -8.55
N ASN A 40 -13.01 -7.96 -9.32
CA ASN A 40 -12.34 -8.31 -10.57
C ASN A 40 -10.90 -8.80 -10.37
N GLY A 41 -10.46 -8.94 -9.11
CA GLY A 41 -9.12 -9.43 -8.79
C GLY A 41 -8.06 -8.34 -8.68
N GLN A 42 -8.39 -7.10 -9.02
CA GLN A 42 -7.45 -5.99 -8.91
C GLN A 42 -7.35 -5.53 -7.45
N VAL A 43 -6.22 -4.93 -7.10
CA VAL A 43 -6.02 -4.40 -5.75
C VAL A 43 -5.98 -2.89 -5.75
N ARG A 44 -6.41 -2.32 -4.64
CA ARG A 44 -6.39 -0.87 -4.40
C ARG A 44 -5.91 -0.60 -2.99
N ILE A 45 -5.25 0.53 -2.81
CA ILE A 45 -4.78 0.98 -1.50
C ILE A 45 -5.29 2.40 -1.33
N SER A 46 -5.99 2.67 -0.23
CA SER A 46 -6.46 4.04 0.01
C SER A 46 -5.27 4.94 0.37
N ARG A 47 -5.38 6.21 0.03
CA ARG A 47 -4.36 7.19 0.42
C ARG A 47 -4.16 7.19 1.94
N ALA A 48 -5.25 7.09 2.70
CA ALA A 48 -5.17 7.08 4.16
C ALA A 48 -4.39 5.86 4.67
N ASP A 49 -4.63 4.68 4.08
CA ASP A 49 -3.91 3.48 4.47
C ASP A 49 -2.42 3.57 4.14
N LEU A 50 -2.09 4.15 2.99
CA LEU A 50 -0.70 4.33 2.60
C LEU A 50 0.01 5.33 3.52
N ASP A 51 -0.65 6.43 3.86
CA ASP A 51 -0.09 7.42 4.78
C ASP A 51 0.13 6.83 6.17
N ALA A 52 -0.81 6.03 6.66
CA ALA A 52 -0.67 5.35 7.95
C ALA A 52 0.51 4.37 7.93
N TRP A 53 0.71 3.68 6.81
CA TRP A 53 1.83 2.78 6.64
C TRP A 53 3.16 3.54 6.71
N TRP A 54 3.24 4.70 6.06
CA TRP A 54 4.44 5.53 6.11
C TRP A 54 4.79 5.91 7.55
N GLU A 55 3.80 6.27 8.34
CA GLU A 55 4.03 6.62 9.74
C GLU A 55 4.58 5.44 10.53
N ARG A 56 4.05 4.25 10.29
CA ARG A 56 4.55 3.06 10.94
C ARG A 56 5.99 2.75 10.55
N CYS A 57 6.34 3.01 9.30
CA CYS A 57 7.71 2.82 8.83
C CYS A 57 8.68 3.72 9.56
N GLU A 58 8.31 4.97 9.78
CA GLU A 58 9.16 5.90 10.54
C GLU A 58 9.38 5.43 11.95
N GLN A 59 8.36 4.91 12.61
CA GLN A 59 8.46 4.41 13.96
C GLN A 59 9.36 3.18 14.06
N GLN A 60 9.41 2.38 12.99
CA GLN A 60 10.23 1.18 12.97
C GLN A 60 11.67 1.44 12.55
N ALA A 61 11.92 2.56 11.93
CA ALA A 61 13.27 2.95 11.51
C ALA A 61 14.01 3.57 12.70
N ALA A 62 14.45 2.73 13.58
CA ALA A 62 15.15 3.18 14.78
C ALA A 62 16.61 3.53 14.47
#